data_c5b399ccf0fd3ccc924fb4482bdf13a3
#
_entry.id   c5b399ccf0fd3ccc924fb4482bdf13a3
#
_cell.length_a   1.000
_cell.length_b   1.000
_cell.length_c   1.000
_cell.angle_alpha   90.00
_cell.angle_beta   90.00
_cell.angle_gamma   90.00
#
_symmetry.space_group_name_H-M   'P 1'
#
loop_
_entity.id
_entity.type
_entity.pdbx_description
1 polymer ?
#
loop_
_entity_poly.entity_id
_entity_poly.type
_entity_poly.pdbx_seq_one_letter_code
_entity_poly.pdbx_strand_id
1 'polypeptide(L)'
;FNALLQYAFQVTSYELLQTGWEQDEIKYAKRPILEAAYVLGWFYREKLASMIVVYSMKVNIHDNIMDMGGITGVATYPEYTGKGLIHSLMKRAINYMHDQEFPISFLYPYSIPFYRKMGWEIVSDKLSFTVKDTQLPKARPVKGMVERVSLESEDYKNVYSYFAYQRHGAMIRDSLAWDEYWRWDVDDTMVAIYYTSDGEPSGYMVYLIKDEIMHVKEMVYMDIEAWKGLWKYIGAHESMIYEVSGSNYSNEPIAFWLED
;
A
#
# COMPACT_ATOMS: atom_id res chain seq x y z
N PHE A 1 -7.42 -14.92 15.08
CA PHE A 1 -7.02 -13.66 14.47
C PHE A 1 -7.48 -13.58 13.00
N ASN A 2 -7.00 -14.50 12.14
CA ASN A 2 -7.36 -14.49 10.71
C ASN A 2 -8.87 -14.51 10.48
N ALA A 3 -9.63 -15.32 11.21
CA ALA A 3 -11.09 -15.39 11.08
C ALA A 3 -11.77 -14.04 11.36
N LEU A 4 -11.31 -13.28 12.37
CA LEU A 4 -11.85 -11.95 12.64
C LEU A 4 -11.41 -10.95 11.57
N LEU A 5 -10.17 -11.05 11.08
CA LEU A 5 -9.68 -10.20 10.00
C LEU A 5 -10.47 -10.42 8.71
N GLN A 6 -10.61 -11.67 8.26
CA GLN A 6 -11.40 -12.01 7.08
C GLN A 6 -12.85 -11.52 7.19
N TYR A 7 -13.48 -11.74 8.35
CA TYR A 7 -14.82 -11.28 8.61
C TYR A 7 -14.94 -9.74 8.52
N ALA A 8 -14.05 -9.02 9.19
CA ALA A 8 -14.10 -7.56 9.27
C ALA A 8 -13.79 -6.86 7.93
N PHE A 9 -12.91 -7.45 7.13
CA PHE A 9 -12.51 -6.92 5.83
C PHE A 9 -13.26 -7.57 4.65
N GLN A 10 -14.25 -8.42 4.95
CA GLN A 10 -15.12 -9.08 3.96
C GLN A 10 -14.36 -9.94 2.94
N VAL A 11 -13.20 -10.48 3.33
CA VAL A 11 -12.41 -11.40 2.49
C VAL A 11 -12.87 -12.83 2.75
N THR A 12 -13.51 -13.44 1.78
CA THR A 12 -13.99 -14.82 1.91
C THR A 12 -12.91 -15.83 1.53
N SER A 13 -12.90 -17.00 2.20
CA SER A 13 -12.02 -18.09 1.80
C SER A 13 -12.31 -18.58 0.37
N TYR A 14 -13.57 -18.46 -0.07
CA TYR A 14 -13.96 -18.80 -1.44
C TYR A 14 -13.27 -17.91 -2.47
N GLU A 15 -13.24 -16.59 -2.27
CA GLU A 15 -12.55 -15.65 -3.17
C GLU A 15 -11.05 -15.94 -3.21
N LEU A 16 -10.43 -16.21 -2.06
CA LEU A 16 -9.00 -16.54 -1.99
C LEU A 16 -8.68 -17.87 -2.70
N LEU A 17 -9.52 -18.89 -2.54
CA LEU A 17 -9.37 -20.16 -3.26
C LEU A 17 -9.53 -20.01 -4.78
N GLN A 18 -10.41 -19.11 -5.22
CA GLN A 18 -10.58 -18.78 -6.65
C GLN A 18 -9.35 -18.11 -7.27
N THR A 19 -8.57 -17.40 -6.45
CA THR A 19 -7.31 -16.74 -6.84
C THR A 19 -6.08 -17.62 -6.60
N GLY A 20 -6.25 -18.92 -6.41
CA GLY A 20 -5.16 -19.88 -6.32
C GLY A 20 -4.60 -20.16 -4.92
N TRP A 21 -5.12 -19.50 -3.88
CA TRP A 21 -4.67 -19.76 -2.50
C TRP A 21 -5.14 -21.11 -1.98
N GLU A 22 -4.27 -21.86 -1.32
CA GLU A 22 -4.64 -23.09 -0.62
C GLU A 22 -5.22 -22.79 0.78
N GLN A 23 -6.05 -23.72 1.31
CA GLN A 23 -6.70 -23.53 2.61
C GLN A 23 -5.71 -23.32 3.76
N ASP A 24 -4.59 -24.04 3.75
CA ASP A 24 -3.57 -23.88 4.78
C ASP A 24 -2.79 -22.57 4.64
N GLU A 25 -2.56 -22.10 3.42
CA GLU A 25 -1.98 -20.77 3.16
C GLU A 25 -2.88 -19.65 3.68
N ILE A 26 -4.18 -19.71 3.37
CA ILE A 26 -5.18 -18.74 3.87
C ILE A 26 -5.17 -18.69 5.40
N LYS A 27 -5.09 -19.85 6.04
CA LYS A 27 -5.10 -19.96 7.51
C LYS A 27 -3.89 -19.30 8.16
N TYR A 28 -2.75 -19.36 7.52
CA TYR A 28 -1.47 -18.87 8.06
C TYR A 28 -0.95 -17.59 7.36
N ALA A 29 -1.67 -17.07 6.40
CA ALA A 29 -1.25 -15.94 5.56
C ALA A 29 -0.76 -14.71 6.34
N LYS A 30 -1.34 -14.44 7.51
CA LYS A 30 -0.96 -13.31 8.38
C LYS A 30 0.03 -13.68 9.49
N ARG A 31 0.50 -14.91 9.51
CA ARG A 31 1.42 -15.37 10.55
C ARG A 31 2.74 -14.58 10.58
N PRO A 32 3.42 -14.30 9.46
CA PRO A 32 4.67 -13.54 9.49
C PRO A 32 4.51 -12.15 10.12
N ILE A 33 3.46 -11.41 9.76
CA ILE A 33 3.21 -10.08 10.32
C ILE A 33 2.83 -10.17 11.81
N LEU A 34 2.11 -11.20 12.22
CA LEU A 34 1.71 -11.39 13.62
C LEU A 34 2.89 -11.74 14.51
N GLU A 35 3.83 -12.54 14.01
CA GLU A 35 5.04 -12.92 14.74
C GLU A 35 6.01 -11.73 14.91
N ALA A 36 5.99 -10.78 13.98
CA ALA A 36 6.84 -9.59 14.00
C ALA A 36 6.17 -8.35 14.62
N ALA A 37 4.92 -8.45 15.09
CA ALA A 37 4.14 -7.33 15.57
C ALA A 37 3.72 -7.49 17.05
N TYR A 38 3.37 -6.37 17.67
CA TYR A 38 2.68 -6.38 18.96
C TYR A 38 1.18 -6.55 18.75
N VAL A 39 0.68 -7.75 19.10
CA VAL A 39 -0.72 -8.12 18.87
C VAL A 39 -1.50 -8.03 20.18
N LEU A 40 -2.57 -7.23 20.16
CA LEU A 40 -3.49 -7.08 21.29
C LEU A 40 -4.84 -7.69 20.95
N GLY A 41 -5.34 -8.55 21.84
CA GLY A 41 -6.65 -9.14 21.75
C GLY A 41 -7.48 -8.94 23.01
N TRP A 42 -8.76 -8.66 22.84
CA TRP A 42 -9.74 -8.71 23.92
C TRP A 42 -10.52 -10.00 23.82
N PHE A 43 -10.52 -10.79 24.89
CA PHE A 43 -11.19 -12.08 24.94
C PHE A 43 -12.39 -12.03 25.89
N TYR A 44 -13.47 -12.65 25.46
CA TYR A 44 -14.65 -12.91 26.28
C TYR A 44 -14.88 -14.42 26.33
N ARG A 45 -14.75 -15.02 27.54
CA ARG A 45 -14.88 -16.49 27.72
C ARG A 45 -14.06 -17.26 26.68
N GLU A 46 -12.78 -16.98 26.57
CA GLU A 46 -11.82 -17.62 25.66
C GLU A 46 -12.05 -17.36 24.15
N LYS A 47 -13.06 -16.59 23.79
CA LYS A 47 -13.29 -16.16 22.39
C LYS A 47 -12.72 -14.78 22.16
N LEU A 48 -11.95 -14.63 21.09
CA LEU A 48 -11.47 -13.33 20.64
C LEU A 48 -12.67 -12.45 20.25
N ALA A 49 -12.85 -11.34 20.91
CA ALA A 49 -13.94 -10.39 20.67
C ALA A 49 -13.49 -9.18 19.86
N SER A 50 -12.28 -8.70 20.09
CA SER A 50 -11.71 -7.53 19.44
C SER A 50 -10.19 -7.65 19.37
N MET A 51 -9.57 -6.97 18.41
CA MET A 51 -8.12 -7.02 18.22
C MET A 51 -7.57 -5.73 17.62
N ILE A 52 -6.27 -5.51 17.83
CA ILE A 52 -5.42 -4.49 17.22
C ILE A 52 -4.02 -5.06 17.04
N VAL A 53 -3.34 -4.63 16.00
CA VAL A 53 -1.93 -4.93 15.76
C VAL A 53 -1.14 -3.64 15.68
N VAL A 54 -0.01 -3.58 16.37
CA VAL A 54 1.00 -2.52 16.24
C VAL A 54 2.21 -3.09 15.55
N TYR A 55 2.56 -2.52 14.42
CA TYR A 55 3.67 -2.92 13.60
C TYR A 55 4.82 -1.93 13.76
N SER A 56 6.02 -2.42 14.04
CA SER A 56 7.21 -1.57 14.07
C SER A 56 7.64 -1.29 12.64
N MET A 57 7.59 -0.03 12.25
CA MET A 57 7.92 0.46 10.92
C MET A 57 8.87 1.65 11.02
N LYS A 58 9.33 2.12 9.88
CA LYS A 58 10.13 3.35 9.78
C LYS A 58 9.49 4.33 8.80
N VAL A 59 9.63 5.62 9.09
CA VAL A 59 9.11 6.70 8.27
C VAL A 59 10.13 7.83 8.15
N ASN A 60 10.17 8.46 6.99
CA ASN A 60 10.99 9.67 6.81
C ASN A 60 10.19 10.90 7.25
N ILE A 61 10.65 11.58 8.28
CA ILE A 61 10.08 12.85 8.76
C ILE A 61 11.13 13.95 8.62
N HIS A 62 10.99 14.82 7.62
CA HIS A 62 11.94 15.91 7.33
C HIS A 62 13.39 15.42 7.28
N ASP A 63 13.65 14.42 6.43
CA ASP A 63 14.95 13.78 6.20
C ASP A 63 15.52 13.00 7.40
N ASN A 64 14.72 12.82 8.45
CA ASN A 64 15.05 11.96 9.58
C ASN A 64 14.26 10.66 9.51
N ILE A 65 14.95 9.54 9.49
CA ILE A 65 14.32 8.23 9.56
C ILE A 65 13.99 7.92 11.03
N MET A 66 12.70 7.83 11.32
CA MET A 66 12.18 7.59 12.65
C MET A 66 11.48 6.25 12.73
N ASP A 67 11.57 5.60 13.89
CA ASP A 67 10.73 4.46 14.21
C ASP A 67 9.28 4.91 14.38
N MET A 68 8.34 4.07 13.92
CA MET A 68 6.93 4.40 13.86
C MET A 68 6.09 3.18 14.22
N GLY A 69 5.03 3.41 15.00
CA GLY A 69 4.00 2.39 15.22
C GLY A 69 2.93 2.40 14.14
N GLY A 70 2.93 1.42 13.27
CA GLY A 70 1.86 1.21 12.28
C GLY A 70 0.67 0.47 12.90
N ILE A 71 -0.49 1.11 13.00
CA ILE A 71 -1.71 0.46 13.50
C ILE A 71 -2.44 -0.23 12.35
N THR A 72 -2.68 -1.51 12.52
CA THR A 72 -3.43 -2.34 11.56
C THR A 72 -4.33 -3.37 12.27
N GLY A 73 -5.11 -4.13 11.53
CA GLY A 73 -5.92 -5.23 12.05
C GLY A 73 -6.92 -4.82 13.13
N VAL A 74 -7.40 -3.57 13.09
CA VAL A 74 -8.39 -3.06 14.05
C VAL A 74 -9.75 -3.66 13.72
N ALA A 75 -10.20 -4.60 14.53
CA ALA A 75 -11.47 -5.29 14.29
C ALA A 75 -12.18 -5.70 15.58
N THR A 76 -13.51 -5.75 15.52
CA THR A 76 -14.38 -6.23 16.61
C THR A 76 -15.55 -6.98 15.99
N TYR A 77 -15.88 -8.14 16.53
CA TYR A 77 -17.09 -8.84 16.12
C TYR A 77 -18.34 -8.01 16.49
N PRO A 78 -19.39 -7.99 15.63
CA PRO A 78 -20.56 -7.13 15.81
C PRO A 78 -21.25 -7.27 17.16
N GLU A 79 -21.33 -8.48 17.71
CA GLU A 79 -21.95 -8.76 19.00
C GLU A 79 -21.21 -8.16 20.20
N TYR A 80 -19.99 -7.66 19.98
CA TYR A 80 -19.15 -7.00 20.99
C TYR A 80 -18.96 -5.51 20.72
N THR A 81 -19.58 -4.95 19.68
CA THR A 81 -19.49 -3.51 19.37
C THR A 81 -20.16 -2.65 20.46
N GLY A 82 -19.80 -1.38 20.52
CA GLY A 82 -20.36 -0.43 21.49
C GLY A 82 -19.88 -0.60 22.95
N LYS A 83 -19.04 -1.60 23.23
CA LYS A 83 -18.52 -1.87 24.60
C LYS A 83 -17.19 -1.19 24.94
N GLY A 84 -16.68 -0.33 24.06
CA GLY A 84 -15.41 0.38 24.27
C GLY A 84 -14.15 -0.47 24.14
N LEU A 85 -14.24 -1.69 23.58
CA LEU A 85 -13.12 -2.63 23.50
C LEU A 85 -11.95 -2.05 22.70
N ILE A 86 -12.22 -1.52 21.49
CA ILE A 86 -11.19 -0.89 20.66
C ILE A 86 -10.55 0.30 21.38
N HIS A 87 -11.32 1.12 22.07
CA HIS A 87 -10.76 2.25 22.83
C HIS A 87 -9.76 1.76 23.89
N SER A 88 -10.09 0.69 24.61
CA SER A 88 -9.19 0.09 25.61
C SER A 88 -7.93 -0.52 24.97
N LEU A 89 -8.07 -1.18 23.82
CA LEU A 89 -6.93 -1.74 23.10
C LEU A 89 -6.04 -0.63 22.52
N MET A 90 -6.62 0.43 21.93
CA MET A 90 -5.87 1.59 21.44
C MET A 90 -5.06 2.28 22.54
N LYS A 91 -5.64 2.46 23.72
CA LYS A 91 -4.89 3.01 24.86
C LYS A 91 -3.68 2.14 25.23
N ARG A 92 -3.81 0.81 25.19
CA ARG A 92 -2.69 -0.11 25.41
C ARG A 92 -1.66 -0.04 24.28
N ALA A 93 -2.12 0.07 23.03
CA ALA A 93 -1.24 0.24 21.88
C ALA A 93 -0.42 1.53 21.96
N ILE A 94 -1.04 2.64 22.35
CA ILE A 94 -0.34 3.92 22.57
C ILE A 94 0.70 3.81 23.68
N ASN A 95 0.36 3.18 24.81
CA ASN A 95 1.32 2.96 25.89
C ASN A 95 2.49 2.09 25.43
N TYR A 96 2.21 1.01 24.69
CA TYR A 96 3.28 0.18 24.11
C TYR A 96 4.20 0.99 23.20
N MET A 97 3.63 1.78 22.28
CA MET A 97 4.42 2.61 21.37
C MET A 97 5.27 3.64 22.12
N HIS A 98 4.72 4.22 23.19
CA HIS A 98 5.46 5.12 24.09
C HIS A 98 6.63 4.40 24.77
N ASP A 99 6.40 3.20 25.30
CA ASP A 99 7.43 2.40 25.99
C ASP A 99 8.53 1.92 25.02
N GLN A 100 8.19 1.78 23.73
CA GLN A 100 9.13 1.49 22.64
C GLN A 100 9.79 2.75 22.04
N GLU A 101 9.52 3.93 22.61
CA GLU A 101 10.04 5.22 22.15
C GLU A 101 9.68 5.53 20.68
N PHE A 102 8.51 5.06 20.20
CA PHE A 102 8.02 5.42 18.87
C PHE A 102 7.45 6.85 18.90
N PRO A 103 8.12 7.82 18.25
CA PRO A 103 7.68 9.22 18.30
C PRO A 103 6.41 9.50 17.51
N ILE A 104 6.03 8.61 16.60
CA ILE A 104 4.89 8.80 15.70
C ILE A 104 4.17 7.48 15.42
N SER A 105 2.89 7.58 15.07
CA SER A 105 2.07 6.42 14.68
C SER A 105 1.20 6.76 13.49
N PHE A 106 1.17 5.86 12.50
CA PHE A 106 0.29 5.97 11.33
C PHE A 106 -0.70 4.83 11.28
N LEU A 107 -1.84 5.10 10.64
CA LEU A 107 -2.83 4.10 10.27
C LEU A 107 -3.57 4.54 8.99
N TYR A 108 -4.19 3.60 8.32
CA TYR A 108 -5.11 3.89 7.23
C TYR A 108 -6.56 3.84 7.79
N PRO A 109 -7.28 4.98 7.84
CA PRO A 109 -8.54 5.05 8.55
C PRO A 109 -9.71 4.52 7.71
N TYR A 110 -10.54 3.61 8.26
CA TYR A 110 -11.87 3.35 7.72
C TYR A 110 -12.86 4.45 8.11
N SER A 111 -12.61 5.19 9.20
CA SER A 111 -13.43 6.28 9.72
C SER A 111 -12.57 7.34 10.38
N ILE A 112 -12.39 8.47 9.71
CA ILE A 112 -11.60 9.61 10.22
C ILE A 112 -12.14 10.08 11.59
N PRO A 113 -13.47 10.31 11.79
CA PRO A 113 -13.99 10.76 13.08
C PRO A 113 -13.73 9.79 14.23
N PHE A 114 -13.66 8.48 13.92
CA PHE A 114 -13.36 7.47 14.92
C PHE A 114 -11.92 7.59 15.45
N TYR A 115 -10.94 7.62 14.56
CA TYR A 115 -9.53 7.72 14.94
C TYR A 115 -9.15 9.11 15.48
N ARG A 116 -9.79 10.17 14.98
CA ARG A 116 -9.59 11.54 15.49
C ARG A 116 -9.91 11.65 16.98
N LYS A 117 -10.94 10.95 17.48
CA LYS A 117 -11.26 10.88 18.91
C LYS A 117 -10.17 10.24 19.78
N MET A 118 -9.25 9.51 19.15
CA MET A 118 -8.14 8.83 19.83
C MET A 118 -6.77 9.48 19.56
N GLY A 119 -6.75 10.63 18.89
CA GLY A 119 -5.56 11.46 18.71
C GLY A 119 -4.89 11.35 17.34
N TRP A 120 -5.39 10.52 16.41
CA TRP A 120 -4.89 10.51 15.04
C TRP A 120 -5.53 11.62 14.21
N GLU A 121 -4.75 12.21 13.31
CA GLU A 121 -5.24 13.22 12.37
C GLU A 121 -4.75 12.90 10.95
N ILE A 122 -5.42 13.47 9.95
CA ILE A 122 -5.03 13.30 8.55
C ILE A 122 -3.69 13.99 8.33
N VAL A 123 -2.73 13.27 7.78
CA VAL A 123 -1.38 13.78 7.46
C VAL A 123 -1.06 13.69 5.97
N SER A 124 -1.80 12.90 5.20
CA SER A 124 -1.66 12.82 3.75
C SER A 124 -2.97 12.42 3.08
N ASP A 125 -3.12 12.86 1.84
CA ASP A 125 -4.23 12.51 0.97
C ASP A 125 -3.71 11.76 -0.26
N LYS A 126 -4.58 10.98 -0.91
CA LYS A 126 -4.34 10.39 -2.22
C LYS A 126 -5.25 11.04 -3.25
N LEU A 127 -4.70 11.32 -4.41
CA LEU A 127 -5.46 11.72 -5.59
C LEU A 127 -5.76 10.46 -6.41
N SER A 128 -7.04 10.11 -6.58
CA SER A 128 -7.45 9.09 -7.54
C SER A 128 -7.66 9.73 -8.91
N PHE A 129 -7.24 9.05 -9.96
CA PHE A 129 -7.44 9.53 -11.31
C PHE A 129 -8.01 8.42 -12.21
N THR A 130 -8.71 8.84 -13.24
CA THR A 130 -9.20 8.01 -14.32
C THR A 130 -8.94 8.76 -15.63
N VAL A 131 -8.28 8.10 -16.57
CA VAL A 131 -7.90 8.67 -17.88
C VAL A 131 -8.38 7.72 -18.97
N LYS A 132 -9.13 8.24 -19.92
CA LYS A 132 -9.56 7.46 -21.09
C LYS A 132 -8.39 7.27 -22.05
N ASP A 133 -8.46 6.23 -22.87
CA ASP A 133 -7.49 5.97 -23.93
C ASP A 133 -7.26 7.19 -24.84
N THR A 134 -8.34 7.92 -25.18
CA THR A 134 -8.32 9.15 -26.00
C THR A 134 -7.65 10.35 -25.34
N GLN A 135 -7.45 10.30 -24.02
CA GLN A 135 -6.84 11.37 -23.21
C GLN A 135 -5.42 11.00 -22.76
N LEU A 136 -4.90 9.85 -23.19
CA LEU A 136 -3.54 9.46 -22.85
C LEU A 136 -2.53 10.44 -23.44
N PRO A 137 -1.46 10.78 -22.73
CA PRO A 137 -0.44 11.70 -23.23
C PRO A 137 0.17 11.14 -24.51
N LYS A 138 0.32 12.00 -25.52
CA LYS A 138 1.02 11.62 -26.75
C LYS A 138 2.42 11.13 -26.43
N ALA A 139 2.80 10.02 -27.01
CA ALA A 139 4.12 9.43 -26.83
C ALA A 139 5.21 10.46 -27.15
N ARG A 140 5.98 10.84 -26.13
CA ARG A 140 7.15 11.73 -26.29
C ARG A 140 8.43 10.89 -26.35
N PRO A 141 9.41 11.29 -27.15
CA PRO A 141 10.71 10.62 -27.15
C PRO A 141 11.32 10.64 -25.74
N VAL A 142 11.84 9.51 -25.33
CA VAL A 142 12.66 9.35 -24.12
C VAL A 142 13.97 8.68 -24.50
N LYS A 143 15.04 8.94 -23.75
CA LYS A 143 16.36 8.39 -24.04
C LYS A 143 16.52 6.96 -23.53
N GLY A 144 15.82 6.65 -22.45
CA GLY A 144 15.83 5.34 -21.84
C GLY A 144 14.71 4.43 -22.39
N MET A 145 14.50 3.33 -21.70
CA MET A 145 13.52 2.32 -22.08
C MET A 145 12.74 1.81 -20.86
N VAL A 146 11.56 1.24 -21.12
CA VAL A 146 10.78 0.56 -20.08
C VAL A 146 10.88 -0.94 -20.29
N GLU A 147 11.20 -1.65 -19.22
CA GLU A 147 11.21 -3.11 -19.17
C GLU A 147 10.17 -3.63 -18.20
N ARG A 148 9.56 -4.76 -18.54
CA ARG A 148 8.62 -5.46 -17.67
C ARG A 148 9.39 -6.50 -16.86
N VAL A 149 9.21 -6.47 -15.54
CA VAL A 149 9.87 -7.36 -14.59
C VAL A 149 8.85 -8.02 -13.65
N SER A 150 9.28 -8.98 -12.86
CA SER A 150 8.46 -9.59 -11.82
C SER A 150 8.43 -8.74 -10.53
N LEU A 151 7.50 -9.02 -9.63
CA LEU A 151 7.44 -8.44 -8.28
C LEU A 151 8.66 -8.79 -7.41
N GLU A 152 9.43 -9.80 -7.80
CA GLU A 152 10.66 -10.20 -7.10
C GLU A 152 11.88 -9.32 -7.44
N SER A 153 11.78 -8.47 -8.47
CA SER A 153 12.88 -7.61 -8.88
C SER A 153 13.30 -6.65 -7.77
N GLU A 154 14.60 -6.57 -7.52
CA GLU A 154 15.15 -5.62 -6.55
C GLU A 154 15.22 -4.19 -7.11
N ASP A 155 15.24 -4.00 -8.43
CA ASP A 155 15.40 -2.69 -9.04
C ASP A 155 14.27 -1.72 -8.68
N TYR A 156 12.99 -2.14 -8.76
CA TYR A 156 11.90 -1.24 -8.38
C TYR A 156 11.85 -1.00 -6.87
N LYS A 157 12.27 -1.98 -6.05
CA LYS A 157 12.39 -1.80 -4.59
C LYS A 157 13.48 -0.77 -4.25
N ASN A 158 14.59 -0.79 -5.00
CA ASN A 158 15.66 0.20 -4.87
C ASN A 158 15.19 1.60 -5.27
N VAL A 159 14.45 1.74 -6.39
CA VAL A 159 13.84 3.02 -6.79
C VAL A 159 12.91 3.55 -5.68
N TYR A 160 12.04 2.69 -5.12
CA TYR A 160 11.18 3.08 -4.01
C TYR A 160 11.99 3.51 -2.79
N SER A 161 13.01 2.75 -2.41
CA SER A 161 13.84 3.08 -1.25
C SER A 161 14.50 4.44 -1.41
N TYR A 162 15.10 4.70 -2.58
CA TYR A 162 15.69 6.00 -2.89
C TYR A 162 14.65 7.14 -2.83
N PHE A 163 13.48 6.93 -3.40
CA PHE A 163 12.36 7.86 -3.32
C PHE A 163 11.94 8.12 -1.87
N ALA A 164 11.76 7.07 -1.06
CA ALA A 164 11.27 7.18 0.31
C ALA A 164 12.24 7.93 1.23
N TYR A 165 13.55 7.74 1.02
CA TYR A 165 14.58 8.48 1.76
C TYR A 165 14.60 9.99 1.44
N GLN A 166 13.98 10.43 0.35
CA GLN A 166 13.92 11.83 -0.06
C GLN A 166 12.53 12.47 0.12
N ARG A 167 11.56 11.73 0.64
CA ARG A 167 10.17 12.21 0.74
C ARG A 167 9.65 12.19 2.15
N HIS A 168 9.29 13.37 2.64
CA HIS A 168 8.61 13.52 3.92
C HIS A 168 7.31 12.70 3.97
N GLY A 169 7.13 11.96 5.07
CA GLY A 169 5.96 11.09 5.28
C GLY A 169 6.01 9.74 4.57
N ALA A 170 7.04 9.46 3.76
CA ALA A 170 7.18 8.17 3.11
C ALA A 170 7.62 7.08 4.08
N MET A 171 6.97 5.92 4.02
CA MET A 171 7.37 4.75 4.78
C MET A 171 8.63 4.12 4.19
N ILE A 172 9.55 3.71 5.04
CA ILE A 172 10.69 2.89 4.65
C ILE A 172 10.25 1.44 4.73
N ARG A 173 10.17 0.76 3.58
CA ARG A 173 9.72 -0.64 3.51
C ARG A 173 10.87 -1.59 3.76
N ASP A 174 10.75 -2.44 4.75
CA ASP A 174 11.59 -3.61 4.96
C ASP A 174 11.06 -4.82 4.15
N SER A 175 11.72 -5.97 4.23
CA SER A 175 11.31 -7.17 3.51
C SER A 175 9.89 -7.60 3.84
N LEU A 176 9.50 -7.51 5.11
CA LEU A 176 8.18 -7.90 5.57
C LEU A 176 7.09 -6.93 5.09
N ALA A 177 7.40 -5.62 5.06
CA ALA A 177 6.51 -4.61 4.50
C ALA A 177 6.30 -4.82 2.98
N TRP A 178 7.33 -5.21 2.24
CA TRP A 178 7.22 -5.56 0.83
C TRP A 178 6.34 -6.79 0.62
N ASP A 179 6.56 -7.86 1.38
CA ASP A 179 5.75 -9.08 1.31
C ASP A 179 4.28 -8.81 1.63
N GLU A 180 3.99 -8.00 2.66
CA GLU A 180 2.62 -7.66 3.04
C GLU A 180 1.93 -6.73 2.04
N TYR A 181 2.67 -5.83 1.40
CA TYR A 181 2.10 -4.83 0.51
C TYR A 181 1.47 -5.46 -0.74
N TRP A 182 2.11 -6.51 -1.30
CA TRP A 182 1.66 -7.18 -2.52
C TRP A 182 1.04 -8.56 -2.28
N ARG A 183 0.97 -9.02 -1.05
CA ARG A 183 0.54 -10.39 -0.70
C ARG A 183 -0.79 -10.82 -1.34
N TRP A 184 -1.73 -9.90 -1.49
CA TRP A 184 -3.07 -10.18 -1.99
C TRP A 184 -3.25 -9.90 -3.49
N ASP A 185 -2.20 -9.44 -4.15
CA ASP A 185 -2.24 -8.91 -5.51
C ASP A 185 -1.36 -9.69 -6.50
N VAL A 186 -0.96 -10.93 -6.17
CA VAL A 186 0.20 -11.59 -6.79
C VAL A 186 -0.05 -12.06 -8.22
N ASP A 187 -1.22 -12.64 -8.53
CA ASP A 187 -1.36 -13.49 -9.72
C ASP A 187 -1.35 -12.73 -11.06
N ASP A 188 -1.87 -11.50 -11.14
CA ASP A 188 -1.96 -10.73 -12.37
C ASP A 188 -1.22 -9.39 -12.30
N THR A 189 -0.46 -9.16 -11.22
CA THR A 189 0.24 -7.89 -11.01
C THR A 189 1.58 -7.88 -11.73
N MET A 190 1.80 -6.85 -12.52
CA MET A 190 3.00 -6.62 -13.33
C MET A 190 3.77 -5.40 -12.84
N VAL A 191 5.08 -5.43 -13.01
CA VAL A 191 5.96 -4.28 -12.75
C VAL A 191 6.60 -3.85 -14.06
N ALA A 192 6.55 -2.54 -14.33
CA ALA A 192 7.29 -1.91 -15.43
C ALA A 192 8.29 -0.91 -14.84
N ILE A 193 9.54 -1.02 -15.20
CA ILE A 193 10.63 -0.15 -14.73
C ILE A 193 11.17 0.65 -15.90
N TYR A 194 11.32 1.96 -15.69
CA TYR A 194 12.04 2.82 -16.60
C TYR A 194 13.52 2.82 -16.24
N TYR A 195 14.34 2.43 -17.20
CA TYR A 195 15.81 2.55 -17.15
C TYR A 195 16.28 3.73 -17.98
N THR A 196 17.22 4.49 -17.45
CA THR A 196 17.89 5.59 -18.17
C THR A 196 18.72 5.06 -19.35
N SER A 197 19.28 5.95 -20.18
CA SER A 197 20.23 5.57 -21.22
C SER A 197 21.47 4.85 -20.71
N ASP A 198 21.82 5.06 -19.46
CA ASP A 198 22.99 4.46 -18.80
C ASP A 198 22.65 3.13 -18.10
N GLY A 199 21.38 2.69 -18.20
CA GLY A 199 20.90 1.44 -17.63
C GLY A 199 20.50 1.51 -16.15
N GLU A 200 20.40 2.71 -15.57
CA GLU A 200 20.03 2.88 -14.16
C GLU A 200 18.48 2.96 -14.01
N PRO A 201 17.88 2.24 -13.05
CA PRO A 201 16.45 2.32 -12.81
C PRO A 201 16.09 3.70 -12.20
N SER A 202 15.14 4.41 -12.80
CA SER A 202 14.77 5.78 -12.40
C SER A 202 13.27 5.98 -12.18
N GLY A 203 12.46 4.96 -12.40
CA GLY A 203 11.04 4.99 -12.12
C GLY A 203 10.40 3.64 -12.36
N TYR A 204 9.26 3.41 -11.73
CA TYR A 204 8.50 2.17 -11.94
C TYR A 204 7.00 2.41 -11.80
N MET A 205 6.22 1.47 -12.29
CA MET A 205 4.83 1.31 -11.93
C MET A 205 4.49 -0.16 -11.67
N VAL A 206 3.60 -0.36 -10.72
CA VAL A 206 2.95 -1.65 -10.45
C VAL A 206 1.51 -1.55 -10.92
N TYR A 207 1.10 -2.48 -11.78
CA TYR A 207 -0.20 -2.42 -12.43
C TYR A 207 -0.76 -3.80 -12.72
N LEU A 208 -2.06 -3.86 -12.98
CA LEU A 208 -2.72 -4.99 -13.59
C LEU A 208 -3.67 -4.51 -14.70
N ILE A 209 -3.98 -5.36 -15.66
CA ILE A 209 -4.98 -5.11 -16.71
C ILE A 209 -6.12 -6.10 -16.51
N LYS A 210 -7.32 -5.57 -16.29
CA LYS A 210 -8.52 -6.35 -16.11
C LYS A 210 -9.72 -5.62 -16.70
N ASP A 211 -10.60 -6.35 -17.40
CA ASP A 211 -11.81 -5.78 -18.01
C ASP A 211 -11.51 -4.57 -18.91
N GLU A 212 -10.41 -4.65 -19.70
CA GLU A 212 -9.91 -3.58 -20.58
C GLU A 212 -9.53 -2.27 -19.84
N ILE A 213 -9.30 -2.32 -18.54
CA ILE A 213 -8.83 -1.22 -17.71
C ILE A 213 -7.42 -1.53 -17.20
N MET A 214 -6.50 -0.58 -17.33
CA MET A 214 -5.21 -0.64 -16.65
C MET A 214 -5.32 -0.01 -15.27
N HIS A 215 -5.21 -0.83 -14.22
CA HIS A 215 -5.19 -0.37 -12.84
C HIS A 215 -3.76 -0.15 -12.37
N VAL A 216 -3.35 1.11 -12.30
CA VAL A 216 -2.04 1.51 -11.75
C VAL A 216 -2.14 1.54 -10.23
N LYS A 217 -1.57 0.55 -9.58
CA LYS A 217 -1.59 0.40 -8.11
C LYS A 217 -0.58 1.31 -7.43
N GLU A 218 0.59 1.46 -8.03
CA GLU A 218 1.65 2.35 -7.56
C GLU A 218 2.47 2.84 -8.75
N MET A 219 2.85 4.13 -8.73
CA MET A 219 3.79 4.71 -9.67
C MET A 219 4.75 5.62 -8.91
N VAL A 220 6.05 5.38 -9.10
CA VAL A 220 7.13 6.16 -8.50
C VAL A 220 8.12 6.53 -9.60
N TYR A 221 8.56 7.76 -9.62
CA TYR A 221 9.56 8.25 -10.58
C TYR A 221 10.45 9.30 -9.92
N MET A 222 11.72 9.30 -10.31
CA MET A 222 12.72 10.20 -9.76
C MET A 222 12.83 11.49 -10.55
N ASP A 223 12.43 11.46 -11.82
CA ASP A 223 12.48 12.60 -12.73
C ASP A 223 11.36 12.57 -13.78
N ILE A 224 11.25 13.67 -14.53
CA ILE A 224 10.23 13.84 -15.57
C ILE A 224 10.44 12.90 -16.77
N GLU A 225 11.66 12.44 -17.01
CA GLU A 225 11.93 11.53 -18.12
C GLU A 225 11.42 10.12 -17.81
N ALA A 226 11.63 9.65 -16.59
CA ALA A 226 11.03 8.39 -16.11
C ALA A 226 9.50 8.45 -16.16
N TRP A 227 8.89 9.56 -15.71
CA TRP A 227 7.45 9.79 -15.84
C TRP A 227 6.97 9.67 -17.29
N LYS A 228 7.63 10.36 -18.23
CA LYS A 228 7.30 10.29 -19.66
C LYS A 228 7.46 8.88 -20.21
N GLY A 229 8.49 8.14 -19.79
CA GLY A 229 8.74 6.77 -20.18
C GLY A 229 7.62 5.84 -19.74
N LEU A 230 7.18 5.96 -18.49
CA LEU A 230 6.10 5.16 -17.93
C LEU A 230 4.75 5.47 -18.62
N TRP A 231 4.41 6.74 -18.86
CA TRP A 231 3.19 7.11 -19.58
C TRP A 231 3.24 6.73 -21.06
N LYS A 232 4.41 6.79 -21.71
CA LYS A 232 4.59 6.23 -23.05
C LYS A 232 4.33 4.73 -23.09
N TYR A 233 4.78 4.00 -22.06
CA TYR A 233 4.52 2.58 -21.94
C TYR A 233 3.03 2.29 -21.71
N ILE A 234 2.33 3.08 -20.89
CA ILE A 234 0.87 3.01 -20.75
C ILE A 234 0.19 3.20 -22.11
N GLY A 235 0.55 4.24 -22.85
CA GLY A 235 0.01 4.54 -24.18
C GLY A 235 0.24 3.41 -25.21
N ALA A 236 1.30 2.62 -25.06
CA ALA A 236 1.52 1.46 -25.91
C ALA A 236 0.50 0.33 -25.75
N HIS A 237 -0.37 0.41 -24.75
CA HIS A 237 -1.48 -0.52 -24.51
C HIS A 237 -2.82 -0.03 -25.08
N GLU A 238 -2.85 1.07 -25.83
CA GLU A 238 -4.08 1.70 -26.36
C GLU A 238 -5.04 0.74 -27.09
N SER A 239 -4.53 -0.33 -27.69
CA SER A 239 -5.35 -1.35 -28.33
C SER A 239 -5.94 -2.40 -27.38
N MET A 240 -5.53 -2.41 -26.12
CA MET A 240 -5.90 -3.40 -25.10
C MET A 240 -6.76 -2.82 -23.99
N ILE A 241 -6.72 -1.50 -23.81
CA ILE A 241 -7.39 -0.80 -22.73
C ILE A 241 -8.16 0.39 -23.26
N TYR A 242 -9.31 0.69 -22.67
CA TYR A 242 -10.04 1.92 -22.95
C TYR A 242 -9.91 2.95 -21.81
N GLU A 243 -9.34 2.53 -20.69
CA GLU A 243 -9.21 3.37 -19.50
C GLU A 243 -7.97 3.01 -18.69
N VAL A 244 -7.39 4.01 -18.06
CA VAL A 244 -6.34 3.88 -17.03
C VAL A 244 -6.86 4.46 -15.74
N SER A 245 -6.87 3.70 -14.68
CA SER A 245 -7.23 4.17 -13.33
C SER A 245 -6.06 4.00 -12.37
N GLY A 246 -5.95 4.87 -11.39
CA GLY A 246 -4.90 4.77 -10.40
C GLY A 246 -5.03 5.78 -9.28
N SER A 247 -4.06 5.77 -8.39
CA SER A 247 -3.94 6.77 -7.35
C SER A 247 -2.51 7.32 -7.30
N ASN A 248 -2.40 8.59 -6.97
CA ASN A 248 -1.13 9.28 -6.84
C ASN A 248 -1.12 10.16 -5.59
N TYR A 249 0.00 10.78 -5.29
CA TYR A 249 0.11 11.73 -4.19
C TYR A 249 -0.72 12.99 -4.51
N SER A 250 -1.33 13.59 -3.50
CA SER A 250 -2.23 14.75 -3.69
C SER A 250 -1.53 16.00 -4.26
N ASN A 251 -0.22 16.10 -4.10
CA ASN A 251 0.60 17.18 -4.64
C ASN A 251 1.19 16.92 -6.04
N GLU A 252 0.87 15.77 -6.64
CA GLU A 252 1.29 15.47 -8.01
C GLU A 252 0.42 16.22 -9.02
N PRO A 253 1.00 17.00 -9.95
CA PRO A 253 0.23 17.81 -10.89
C PRO A 253 -0.25 17.01 -12.11
N ILE A 254 -0.75 15.80 -11.92
CA ILE A 254 -1.11 14.90 -13.01
C ILE A 254 -2.08 15.53 -14.02
N ALA A 255 -3.05 16.29 -13.54
CA ALA A 255 -4.03 16.96 -14.40
C ALA A 255 -3.41 17.98 -15.37
N PHE A 256 -2.22 18.51 -15.07
CA PHE A 256 -1.52 19.44 -15.95
C PHE A 256 -0.60 18.78 -16.97
N TRP A 257 -0.39 17.48 -16.83
CA TRP A 257 0.53 16.72 -17.67
C TRP A 257 -0.19 15.84 -18.68
N LEU A 258 -1.48 15.62 -18.47
CA LEU A 258 -2.38 14.94 -19.38
C LEU A 258 -2.98 15.94 -20.38
N GLU A 259 -3.41 15.45 -21.54
CA GLU A 259 -4.11 16.26 -22.53
C GLU A 259 -5.59 16.42 -22.12
N ASP A 260 -6.21 17.56 -22.50
CA ASP A 260 -7.62 17.87 -22.26
C ASP A 260 -8.56 16.96 -23.08
#